data_8b455f7da1a3dc4163c7c2c5925466be
#
_entry.id   8b455f7da1a3dc4163c7c2c5925466be
#
_cell.length_a   1.000
_cell.length_b   1.000
_cell.length_c   1.000
_cell.angle_alpha   90.00
_cell.angle_beta   90.00
_cell.angle_gamma   90.00
#
_symmetry.space_group_name_H-M   'P 1'
#
loop_
_entity.id
_entity.type
_entity.pdbx_description
1 polymer ?
#
loop_
_entity_poly.entity_id
_entity_poly.type
_entity_poly.pdbx_seq_one_letter_code
_entity_poly.pdbx_strand_id
1 'polypeptide(L)'
;MRKPGKRGNPRMNLLIIRPEDLSPERRFTVTGERAEHIRTVLRAKIGDPVKTGFLNGGTGVSTLLELEKGRAVLEAGEFSAAPPKPLPLSLIVSLPRPQSFKKVLHFAVSSGIKQIIFTHSAKVE
;
A
#
# COMPACT_ATOMS: atom_id res chain seq x y z
N MET A 1 -28.11 -4.16 18.40
CA MET A 1 -26.99 -4.57 17.56
C MET A 1 -26.76 -3.53 16.49
N ARG A 2 -25.73 -2.73 16.61
CA ARG A 2 -25.41 -1.75 15.58
C ARG A 2 -24.85 -2.49 14.37
N LYS A 3 -25.53 -2.41 13.23
CA LYS A 3 -24.90 -2.77 11.96
C LYS A 3 -23.59 -2.00 11.86
N PRO A 4 -22.46 -2.63 11.53
CA PRO A 4 -21.27 -1.87 11.19
C PRO A 4 -21.70 -0.94 10.04
N GLY A 5 -21.66 0.36 10.29
CA GLY A 5 -21.96 1.35 9.27
C GLY A 5 -21.16 1.00 8.03
N LYS A 6 -21.69 1.21 6.84
CA LYS A 6 -20.95 1.10 5.58
C LYS A 6 -19.74 2.01 5.68
N ARG A 7 -18.71 1.49 6.29
CA ARG A 7 -17.42 2.15 6.36
C ARG A 7 -16.92 2.25 4.94
N GLY A 8 -16.57 3.45 4.60
CA GLY A 8 -16.24 3.87 3.26
C GLY A 8 -15.54 2.78 2.49
N ASN A 9 -16.01 2.64 1.28
CA ASN A 9 -15.53 1.78 0.22
C ASN A 9 -14.11 1.27 0.48
N PRO A 10 -13.88 -0.04 0.57
CA PRO A 10 -12.55 -0.62 0.70
C PRO A 10 -11.74 -0.45 -0.60
N ARG A 11 -11.85 0.70 -1.24
CA ARG A 11 -10.94 1.06 -2.33
C ARG A 11 -9.57 1.22 -1.73
N MET A 12 -8.94 0.06 -1.59
CA MET A 12 -7.53 -0.11 -1.80
C MET A 12 -6.64 1.01 -1.28
N ASN A 13 -6.64 1.21 0.01
CA ASN A 13 -5.57 2.00 0.59
C ASN A 13 -4.86 1.11 1.59
N LEU A 14 -3.92 0.35 1.07
CA LEU A 14 -3.01 -0.41 1.89
C LEU A 14 -1.87 0.50 2.32
N LEU A 15 -1.78 0.74 3.61
CA LEU A 15 -0.67 1.46 4.19
C LEU A 15 0.53 0.53 4.29
N ILE A 16 1.55 0.76 3.46
CA ILE A 16 2.77 -0.05 3.49
C ILE A 16 3.73 0.50 4.52
N ILE A 17 4.20 -0.38 5.38
CA ILE A 17 5.24 -0.10 6.38
C ILE A 17 6.37 -1.11 6.27
N ARG A 18 7.49 -0.82 6.91
CA ARG A 18 8.62 -1.75 7.03
C ARG A 18 8.63 -2.35 8.42
N PRO A 19 9.17 -3.57 8.59
CA PRO A 19 9.31 -4.16 9.93
C PRO A 19 10.07 -3.27 10.91
N GLU A 20 11.10 -2.57 10.43
CA GLU A 20 11.91 -1.65 11.23
C GLU A 20 11.17 -0.38 11.68
N ASP A 21 10.02 -0.06 11.08
CA ASP A 21 9.19 1.08 11.50
C ASP A 21 8.40 0.79 12.78
N LEU A 22 8.30 -0.49 13.19
CA LEU A 22 7.59 -0.89 14.39
C LEU A 22 8.43 -0.70 15.65
N SER A 23 7.81 -0.07 16.66
CA SER A 23 8.33 -0.11 18.03
C SER A 23 8.12 -1.50 18.66
N PRO A 24 8.78 -1.78 19.81
CA PRO A 24 8.52 -3.00 20.58
C PRO A 24 7.05 -3.19 20.96
N GLU A 25 6.32 -2.10 21.16
CA GLU A 25 4.88 -2.09 21.46
C GLU A 25 4.01 -2.23 20.20
N ARG A 26 4.61 -2.56 19.07
CA ARG A 26 3.95 -2.70 17.77
C ARG A 26 3.30 -1.41 17.26
N ARG A 27 3.83 -0.25 17.64
CA ARG A 27 3.37 1.06 17.16
C ARG A 27 4.28 1.59 16.08
N PHE A 28 3.71 2.33 15.16
CA PHE A 28 4.45 3.03 14.11
C PHE A 28 3.84 4.39 13.81
N THR A 29 4.67 5.29 13.34
CA THR A 29 4.27 6.65 12.98
C THR A 29 4.39 6.84 11.47
N VAL A 30 3.36 7.40 10.87
CA VAL A 30 3.39 7.86 9.48
C VAL A 30 3.29 9.37 9.45
N THR A 31 4.00 9.97 8.50
CA THR A 31 4.08 11.43 8.37
C THR A 31 3.78 11.87 6.93
N GLY A 32 3.61 13.18 6.75
CA GLY A 32 3.44 13.81 5.45
C GLY A 32 2.18 13.36 4.72
N GLU A 33 2.29 13.15 3.42
CA GLU A 33 1.16 12.81 2.56
C GLU A 33 0.42 11.53 2.99
N ARG A 34 1.13 10.58 3.55
CA ARG A 34 0.53 9.33 4.04
C ARG A 34 -0.40 9.57 5.22
N ALA A 35 0.00 10.42 6.16
CA ALA A 35 -0.83 10.83 7.29
C ALA A 35 -2.02 11.68 6.82
N GLU A 36 -1.80 12.60 5.90
CA GLU A 36 -2.87 13.40 5.29
C GLU A 36 -3.87 12.53 4.54
N HIS A 37 -3.42 11.49 3.87
CA HIS A 37 -4.29 10.54 3.19
C HIS A 37 -5.23 9.82 4.18
N ILE A 38 -4.71 9.39 5.33
CA ILE A 38 -5.51 8.77 6.40
C ILE A 38 -6.57 9.76 6.89
N ARG A 39 -6.19 11.03 7.06
CA ARG A 39 -7.07 12.07 7.56
C ARG A 39 -8.14 12.50 6.55
N THR A 40 -7.77 12.75 5.32
CA THR A 40 -8.63 13.41 4.32
C THR A 40 -9.35 12.44 3.39
N VAL A 41 -8.70 11.38 2.98
CA VAL A 41 -9.23 10.41 2.02
C VAL A 41 -9.92 9.26 2.74
N LEU A 42 -9.25 8.64 3.70
CA LEU A 42 -9.86 7.59 4.51
C LEU A 42 -10.84 8.14 5.53
N ARG A 43 -10.68 9.41 5.91
CA ARG A 43 -11.47 10.07 6.97
C ARG A 43 -11.54 9.22 8.23
N ALA A 44 -10.45 8.53 8.53
CA ALA A 44 -10.35 7.68 9.69
C ALA A 44 -10.37 8.50 10.99
N LYS A 45 -11.01 7.93 11.99
CA LYS A 45 -11.05 8.49 13.36
C LYS A 45 -10.20 7.63 14.28
N ILE A 46 -9.82 8.17 15.41
CA ILE A 46 -9.13 7.42 16.46
C ILE A 46 -9.95 6.17 16.80
N GLY A 47 -9.29 5.02 16.82
CA GLY A 47 -9.90 3.71 17.01
C GLY A 47 -10.33 3.00 15.72
N ASP A 48 -10.32 3.67 14.57
CA ASP A 48 -10.70 3.06 13.30
C ASP A 48 -9.61 2.11 12.77
N PRO A 49 -10.02 1.03 12.09
CA PRO A 49 -9.10 0.11 11.45
C PRO A 49 -8.54 0.68 10.14
N VAL A 50 -7.25 0.54 9.94
CA VAL A 50 -6.55 0.91 8.70
C VAL A 50 -5.85 -0.33 8.14
N LYS A 51 -6.14 -0.67 6.88
CA LYS A 51 -5.44 -1.78 6.21
C LYS A 51 -3.95 -1.48 6.09
N THR A 52 -3.14 -2.38 6.58
CA THR A 52 -1.69 -2.22 6.62
C THR A 52 -1.00 -3.47 6.10
N GLY A 53 0.15 -3.30 5.49
CA GLY A 53 0.98 -4.41 5.03
C GLY A 53 2.46 -4.12 5.22
N PHE A 54 3.23 -5.17 5.45
CA PHE A 54 4.68 -5.07 5.41
C PHE A 54 5.19 -5.08 3.98
N LEU A 55 6.17 -4.26 3.72
CA LEU A 55 6.91 -4.34 2.47
C LEU A 55 7.52 -5.75 2.34
N ASN A 56 7.18 -6.44 1.26
CA ASN A 56 7.53 -7.85 1.03
C ASN A 56 7.01 -8.84 2.09
N GLY A 57 5.99 -8.47 2.82
CA GLY A 57 5.40 -9.28 3.88
C GLY A 57 3.88 -9.41 3.77
N GLY A 58 3.28 -9.90 4.83
CA GLY A 58 1.84 -10.09 4.93
C GLY A 58 1.07 -8.80 5.09
N THR A 59 -0.24 -8.93 5.08
CA THR A 59 -1.18 -7.83 5.29
C THR A 59 -2.04 -8.07 6.53
N GLY A 60 -2.51 -7.01 7.11
CA GLY A 60 -3.36 -7.04 8.28
C GLY A 60 -4.08 -5.72 8.50
N VAL A 61 -4.46 -5.48 9.71
CA VAL A 61 -5.17 -4.26 10.11
C VAL A 61 -4.45 -3.62 11.29
N SER A 62 -4.26 -2.32 11.20
CA SER A 62 -3.75 -1.50 12.31
C SER A 62 -4.85 -0.60 12.83
N THR A 63 -4.78 -0.25 14.10
CA THR A 63 -5.73 0.66 14.74
C THR A 63 -5.13 2.06 14.84
N LEU A 64 -5.88 3.06 14.42
CA LEU A 64 -5.45 4.46 14.52
C LEU A 64 -5.52 4.92 15.98
N LEU A 65 -4.38 5.30 16.56
CA LEU A 65 -4.28 5.77 17.95
C LEU A 65 -4.26 7.29 18.05
N GLU A 66 -3.51 7.96 17.17
CA GLU A 66 -3.38 9.42 17.15
C GLU A 66 -3.46 9.92 15.71
N LEU A 67 -4.07 11.08 15.54
CA LEU A 67 -4.20 11.72 14.23
C LEU A 67 -4.08 13.23 14.39
N GLU A 68 -3.03 13.76 13.80
CA GLU A 68 -2.75 15.20 13.72
C GLU A 68 -2.49 15.58 12.27
N LYS A 69 -2.42 16.88 12.02
CA LYS A 69 -2.02 17.36 10.69
C LYS A 69 -0.61 16.90 10.36
N GLY A 70 -0.47 16.10 9.33
CA GLY A 70 0.82 15.60 8.87
C GLY A 70 1.43 14.48 9.71
N ARG A 71 0.73 13.95 10.73
CA ARG A 71 1.22 12.85 11.57
C ARG A 71 0.08 11.94 12.03
N ALA A 72 0.30 10.65 11.95
CA ALA A 72 -0.60 9.65 12.52
C ALA A 72 0.20 8.56 13.23
N VAL A 73 -0.30 8.06 14.34
CA VAL A 73 0.26 6.93 15.08
C VAL A 73 -0.73 5.79 15.04
N LEU A 74 -0.24 4.61 14.67
CA LEU A 74 -1.06 3.40 14.58
C LEU A 74 -0.42 2.26 15.38
N GLU A 75 -1.27 1.37 15.85
CA GLU A 75 -0.87 0.13 16.48
C GLU A 75 -1.14 -1.03 15.53
N ALA A 76 -0.11 -1.80 15.21
CA ALA A 76 -0.21 -2.93 14.31
C ALA A 76 -0.91 -4.10 14.99
N GLY A 77 -1.97 -4.61 14.36
CA GLY A 77 -2.60 -5.86 14.74
C GLY A 77 -1.81 -7.07 14.21
N GLU A 78 -2.49 -8.18 14.04
CA GLU A 78 -1.88 -9.37 13.44
C GLU A 78 -1.86 -9.27 11.92
N PHE A 79 -0.78 -9.76 11.34
CA PHE A 79 -0.57 -9.79 9.89
C PHE A 79 -0.48 -11.23 9.41
N SER A 80 -0.99 -11.49 8.21
CA SER A 80 -0.79 -12.77 7.55
C SER A 80 0.69 -13.05 7.33
N ALA A 81 1.09 -14.32 7.40
CA ALA A 81 2.51 -14.69 7.44
C ALA A 81 3.27 -14.43 6.14
N ALA A 82 2.61 -14.48 5.00
CA ALA A 82 3.28 -14.38 3.70
C ALA A 82 2.45 -13.56 2.68
N PRO A 83 3.13 -12.82 1.80
CA PRO A 83 2.47 -12.19 0.66
C PRO A 83 2.05 -13.27 -0.36
N PRO A 84 1.10 -12.95 -1.25
CA PRO A 84 0.82 -13.82 -2.39
C PRO A 84 2.08 -14.13 -3.19
N LYS A 85 2.18 -15.37 -3.68
CA LYS A 85 3.30 -15.72 -4.54
C LYS A 85 3.27 -14.88 -5.82
N PRO A 86 4.41 -14.36 -6.26
CA PRO A 86 4.48 -13.64 -7.51
C PRO A 86 4.19 -14.57 -8.68
N LEU A 87 3.68 -14.01 -9.77
CA LEU A 87 3.56 -14.74 -11.02
C LEU A 87 4.96 -15.09 -11.55
N PRO A 88 5.20 -16.35 -12.00
CA PRO A 88 6.48 -16.75 -12.56
C PRO A 88 6.64 -16.24 -14.01
N LEU A 89 6.46 -14.95 -14.21
CA LEU A 89 6.51 -14.29 -15.49
C LEU A 89 7.45 -13.09 -15.44
N SER A 90 8.20 -12.91 -16.51
CA SER A 90 8.94 -11.68 -16.77
C SER A 90 8.29 -10.95 -17.94
N LEU A 91 8.09 -9.67 -17.80
CA LEU A 91 7.54 -8.81 -18.86
C LEU A 91 8.68 -8.06 -19.52
N ILE A 92 8.80 -8.22 -20.84
CA ILE A 92 9.76 -7.48 -21.67
C ILE A 92 8.96 -6.49 -22.50
N VAL A 93 9.27 -5.21 -22.38
CA VAL A 93 8.54 -4.12 -23.04
C VAL A 93 9.50 -3.14 -23.66
N SER A 94 9.27 -2.75 -24.89
CA SER A 94 9.92 -1.58 -25.47
C SER A 94 9.55 -0.34 -24.67
N LEU A 95 10.53 0.51 -24.37
CA LEU A 95 10.32 1.69 -23.56
C LEU A 95 9.22 2.58 -24.17
N PRO A 96 8.04 2.67 -23.55
CA PRO A 96 6.94 3.45 -24.09
C PRO A 96 7.04 4.92 -23.69
N ARG A 97 6.14 5.74 -24.23
CA ARG A 97 5.97 7.14 -23.80
C ARG A 97 5.63 7.20 -22.29
N PRO A 98 5.97 8.30 -21.58
CA PRO A 98 5.78 8.40 -20.14
C PRO A 98 4.37 8.05 -19.63
N GLN A 99 3.33 8.42 -20.37
CA GLN A 99 1.94 8.10 -19.97
C GLN A 99 1.64 6.60 -20.06
N SER A 100 2.12 5.94 -21.11
CA SER A 100 1.97 4.49 -21.28
C SER A 100 2.87 3.71 -20.34
N PHE A 101 4.04 4.25 -20.01
CA PHE A 101 4.96 3.68 -19.01
C PHE A 101 4.29 3.49 -17.65
N LYS A 102 3.60 4.51 -17.16
CA LYS A 102 2.84 4.41 -15.89
C LYS A 102 1.78 3.31 -15.95
N LYS A 103 1.05 3.20 -17.04
CA LYS A 103 0.02 2.15 -17.22
C LYS A 103 0.61 0.75 -17.20
N VAL A 104 1.74 0.55 -17.86
CA VAL A 104 2.46 -0.74 -17.88
C VAL A 104 2.93 -1.11 -16.47
N LEU A 105 3.52 -0.17 -15.74
CA LEU A 105 3.94 -0.39 -14.35
C LEU A 105 2.76 -0.75 -13.45
N HIS A 106 1.66 -0.01 -13.53
CA HIS A 106 0.44 -0.29 -12.77
C HIS A 106 -0.10 -1.69 -13.07
N PHE A 107 -0.18 -2.06 -14.34
CA PHE A 107 -0.62 -3.37 -14.76
C PHE A 107 0.28 -4.48 -14.19
N ALA A 108 1.58 -4.35 -14.35
CA ALA A 108 2.55 -5.35 -13.90
C ALA A 108 2.51 -5.54 -12.37
N VAL A 109 2.49 -4.45 -11.63
CA VAL A 109 2.41 -4.48 -10.16
C VAL A 109 1.09 -5.12 -9.71
N SER A 110 -0.03 -4.72 -10.28
CA SER A 110 -1.35 -5.26 -9.94
C SER A 110 -1.52 -6.73 -10.30
N SER A 111 -0.81 -7.19 -11.32
CA SER A 111 -0.82 -8.59 -11.77
C SER A 111 0.17 -9.49 -11.00
N GLY A 112 0.97 -8.93 -10.11
CA GLY A 112 1.98 -9.69 -9.34
C GLY A 112 3.23 -10.06 -10.14
N ILE A 113 3.48 -9.40 -11.26
CA ILE A 113 4.71 -9.56 -12.05
C ILE A 113 5.85 -8.83 -11.33
N LYS A 114 6.92 -9.54 -11.00
CA LYS A 114 8.05 -8.98 -10.26
C LYS A 114 9.19 -8.50 -11.13
N GLN A 115 9.26 -8.94 -12.36
CA GLN A 115 10.34 -8.57 -13.25
C GLN A 115 9.82 -7.92 -14.53
N ILE A 116 10.24 -6.70 -14.75
CA ILE A 116 9.96 -5.96 -15.99
C ILE A 116 11.29 -5.54 -16.58
N ILE A 117 11.50 -5.87 -17.85
CA ILE A 117 12.69 -5.50 -18.60
C ILE A 117 12.26 -4.51 -19.67
N PHE A 118 12.76 -3.28 -19.57
CA PHE A 118 12.55 -2.28 -20.59
C PHE A 118 13.71 -2.30 -21.61
N THR A 119 13.37 -2.34 -22.88
CA THR A 119 14.34 -2.37 -23.95
C THR A 119 14.21 -1.11 -24.81
N HIS A 120 15.34 -0.66 -25.36
CA HIS A 120 15.34 0.34 -26.43
C HIS A 120 15.15 -0.36 -27.77
N SER A 121 14.13 0.06 -28.50
CA SER A 121 13.93 -0.38 -29.87
C SER A 121 14.72 0.55 -30.84
N ALA A 122 15.36 -0.01 -31.82
CA ALA A 122 16.11 0.75 -32.83
C ALA A 122 15.21 1.64 -33.74
N LYS A 123 13.92 1.33 -33.73
CA LYS A 123 12.89 2.14 -34.44
C LYS A 123 11.77 2.41 -33.45
N VAL A 124 11.88 3.53 -32.77
CA VAL A 124 10.77 4.09 -31.98
C VAL A 124 10.26 5.29 -32.74
N GLU A 125 9.04 5.20 -33.23
CA GLU A 125 8.34 6.37 -33.72
C GLU A 125 7.87 7.25 -32.58
#